data_57c10dec3ef047c960b5db3b94096c36
#
_entry.id   57c10dec3ef047c960b5db3b94096c36
#
_cell.length_a   1.000
_cell.length_b   1.000
_cell.length_c   1.000
_cell.angle_alpha   90.00
_cell.angle_beta   90.00
_cell.angle_gamma   90.00
#
_symmetry.space_group_name_H-M   'P 1'
#
loop_
_entity.id
_entity.type
_entity.pdbx_description
1 polymer ?
#
loop_
_entity_poly.entity_id
_entity_poly.type
_entity_poly.pdbx_seq_one_letter_code
_entity_poly.pdbx_strand_id
1 'polypeptide(L)'
;MKILVVDDEKDIKTLFEQRFRKEIRNNEVEFAFAFSGEDALVCMEKYKHEAVLILSDINMPGMSGLDLLERIKMKNHTPPPVVMMITAYGDSDNYKRAMELGADDFLTKPVDFTVLKEKIKTL
;
A
#
# COMPACT_ATOMS: atom_id res chain seq x y z
N MET A 1 -10.02 -10.47 -1.15
CA MET A 1 -8.68 -9.87 -1.40
C MET A 1 -8.23 -9.11 -0.17
N LYS A 2 -7.09 -9.42 0.35
CA LYS A 2 -6.49 -8.72 1.50
C LYS A 2 -5.58 -7.60 1.03
N ILE A 3 -5.80 -6.39 1.56
CA ILE A 3 -5.03 -5.20 1.20
C ILE A 3 -4.43 -4.60 2.47
N LEU A 4 -3.12 -4.41 2.48
CA LEU A 4 -2.42 -3.72 3.56
C LEU A 4 -2.19 -2.27 3.15
N VAL A 5 -2.70 -1.33 3.95
CA VAL A 5 -2.51 0.10 3.74
C VAL A 5 -1.52 0.62 4.76
N VAL A 6 -0.46 1.27 4.31
CA VAL A 6 0.61 1.79 5.16
C VAL A 6 0.65 3.31 5.01
N ASP A 7 0.35 4.02 6.08
CA ASP A 7 0.33 5.48 6.10
C ASP A 7 0.44 5.93 7.57
N ASP A 8 1.25 6.94 7.84
CA ASP A 8 1.42 7.45 9.20
C ASP A 8 0.23 8.30 9.68
N GLU A 9 -0.63 8.72 8.78
CA GLU A 9 -1.85 9.45 9.11
C GLU A 9 -2.96 8.47 9.48
N LYS A 10 -3.33 8.44 10.76
CA LYS A 10 -4.32 7.46 11.26
C LYS A 10 -5.71 7.64 10.67
N ASP A 11 -6.03 8.84 10.21
CA ASP A 11 -7.31 9.14 9.56
C ASP A 11 -7.52 8.35 8.27
N ILE A 12 -6.44 7.82 7.68
CA ILE A 12 -6.53 7.05 6.45
C ILE A 12 -7.40 5.80 6.62
N LYS A 13 -7.38 5.21 7.79
CA LYS A 13 -8.21 4.04 8.09
C LYS A 13 -9.69 4.35 7.92
N THR A 14 -10.17 5.41 8.56
CA THR A 14 -11.57 5.82 8.45
C THR A 14 -11.94 6.15 7.01
N LEU A 15 -11.06 6.84 6.31
CA LEU A 15 -11.29 7.23 4.92
C LEU A 15 -11.43 6.00 4.01
N PHE A 16 -10.52 5.05 4.11
CA PHE A 16 -10.58 3.83 3.30
C PHE A 16 -11.82 3.01 3.65
N GLU A 17 -12.16 2.89 4.93
CA GLU A 17 -13.34 2.14 5.35
C GLU A 17 -14.63 2.75 4.81
N GLN A 18 -14.71 4.08 4.75
CA GLN A 18 -15.85 4.77 4.17
C GLN A 18 -15.92 4.59 2.65
N ARG A 19 -14.81 4.77 1.98
CA ARG A 19 -14.76 4.72 0.50
C ARG A 19 -14.95 3.31 -0.05
N PHE A 20 -14.56 2.30 0.70
CA PHE A 20 -14.71 0.90 0.32
C PHE A 20 -15.82 0.19 1.08
N ARG A 21 -16.73 0.92 1.67
CA ARG A 21 -17.81 0.37 2.50
C ARG A 21 -18.58 -0.75 1.84
N LYS A 22 -18.94 -0.57 0.58
CA LYS A 22 -19.68 -1.56 -0.20
C LYS A 22 -18.87 -2.82 -0.43
N GLU A 23 -17.63 -2.64 -0.85
CA GLU A 23 -16.71 -3.74 -1.14
C GLU A 23 -16.37 -4.55 0.12
N ILE A 24 -16.21 -3.87 1.24
CA ILE A 24 -15.99 -4.54 2.54
C ILE A 24 -17.23 -5.35 2.93
N ARG A 25 -18.41 -4.76 2.80
CA ARG A 25 -19.67 -5.43 3.13
C ARG A 25 -19.90 -6.68 2.28
N ASN A 26 -19.52 -6.63 1.02
CA ASN A 26 -19.68 -7.74 0.08
C ASN A 26 -18.52 -8.74 0.15
N ASN A 27 -17.60 -8.59 1.09
CA ASN A 27 -16.43 -9.45 1.24
C ASN A 27 -15.50 -9.46 0.01
N GLU A 28 -15.53 -8.40 -0.78
CA GLU A 28 -14.64 -8.25 -1.93
C GLU A 28 -13.23 -7.86 -1.52
N VAL A 29 -13.11 -7.03 -0.47
CA VAL A 29 -11.83 -6.60 0.08
C VAL A 29 -11.84 -6.69 1.60
N GLU A 30 -10.67 -6.95 2.16
CA GLU A 30 -10.41 -6.91 3.59
C GLU A 30 -9.16 -6.06 3.80
N PHE A 31 -9.27 -5.02 4.60
CA PHE A 31 -8.16 -4.11 4.85
C PHE A 31 -7.45 -4.43 6.17
N ALA A 32 -6.13 -4.32 6.14
CA ALA A 32 -5.31 -4.18 7.32
C ALA A 32 -4.58 -2.84 7.21
N PHE A 33 -4.33 -2.19 8.34
CA PHE A 33 -3.69 -0.88 8.38
C PHE A 33 -2.44 -0.93 9.23
N ALA A 34 -1.36 -0.34 8.73
CA ALA A 34 -0.12 -0.14 9.46
C ALA A 34 0.20 1.35 9.40
N PHE A 35 0.64 1.91 10.52
CA PHE A 35 0.87 3.36 10.63
C PHE A 35 2.35 3.73 10.60
N SER A 36 3.19 2.79 10.24
CA SER A 36 4.63 2.99 9.99
C SER A 36 5.16 1.84 9.13
N GLY A 37 6.34 2.03 8.57
CA GLY A 37 7.01 0.97 7.83
C GLY A 37 7.35 -0.23 8.72
N GLU A 38 7.77 0.05 9.95
CA GLU A 38 8.08 -0.98 10.94
C GLU A 38 6.84 -1.81 11.26
N ASP A 39 5.70 -1.16 11.49
CA ASP A 39 4.43 -1.83 11.74
C ASP A 39 3.98 -2.65 10.53
N ALA A 40 4.24 -2.16 9.33
CA ALA A 40 3.90 -2.88 8.11
C ALA A 40 4.64 -4.21 8.03
N LEU A 41 5.93 -4.22 8.37
CA LEU A 41 6.71 -5.45 8.39
C LEU A 41 6.17 -6.45 9.42
N VAL A 42 5.76 -5.98 10.59
CA VAL A 42 5.13 -6.81 11.62
C VAL A 42 3.81 -7.38 11.11
N CYS A 43 2.98 -6.55 10.46
CA CYS A 43 1.71 -6.99 9.89
C CYS A 43 1.91 -8.06 8.80
N MET A 44 2.89 -7.87 7.94
CA MET A 44 3.18 -8.84 6.88
C MET A 44 3.59 -10.19 7.46
N GLU A 45 4.40 -10.18 8.51
CA GLU A 45 4.82 -11.40 9.19
C GLU A 45 3.63 -12.09 9.85
N LYS A 46 2.75 -11.30 10.48
CA LYS A 46 1.54 -11.81 11.14
C LYS A 46 0.57 -12.45 10.15
N TYR A 47 0.37 -11.83 9.00
CA TYR A 47 -0.60 -12.29 7.99
C TYR A 47 0.01 -13.22 6.94
N LYS A 48 1.31 -13.46 6.98
CA LYS A 48 2.03 -14.45 6.14
C LYS A 48 1.43 -14.66 4.74
N HIS A 49 1.83 -13.84 3.81
CA HIS A 49 1.45 -14.01 2.39
C HIS A 49 -0.05 -13.82 2.05
N GLU A 50 -0.88 -13.43 3.01
CA GLU A 50 -2.30 -13.17 2.73
C GLU A 50 -2.52 -11.85 2.00
N ALA A 51 -1.63 -10.88 2.18
CA ALA A 51 -1.76 -9.59 1.51
C ALA A 51 -1.46 -9.75 0.02
N VAL A 52 -2.44 -9.43 -0.81
CA VAL A 52 -2.33 -9.46 -2.26
C VAL A 52 -1.83 -8.12 -2.79
N LEU A 53 -2.23 -7.04 -2.11
CA LEU A 53 -1.87 -5.68 -2.48
C LEU A 53 -1.37 -4.93 -1.23
N ILE A 54 -0.29 -4.18 -1.41
CA ILE A 54 0.24 -3.28 -0.40
C ILE A 54 0.20 -1.87 -0.98
N LEU A 55 -0.49 -0.96 -0.30
CA LEU A 55 -0.54 0.46 -0.64
C LEU A 55 0.27 1.20 0.42
N SER A 56 1.37 1.82 0.04
CA SER A 56 2.23 2.50 0.99
C SER A 56 2.52 3.94 0.61
N ASP A 57 2.34 4.83 1.58
CA ASP A 57 2.85 6.18 1.49
C ASP A 57 4.39 6.14 1.45
N ILE A 58 5.00 7.08 0.76
CA ILE A 58 6.46 7.19 0.69
C ILE A 58 7.00 7.95 1.89
N ASN A 59 6.41 9.09 2.21
CA ASN A 59 6.94 9.98 3.26
C ASN A 59 6.35 9.65 4.61
N MET A 60 7.10 8.92 5.41
CA MET A 60 6.71 8.55 6.78
C MET A 60 7.90 8.74 7.72
N PRO A 61 7.65 9.09 9.00
CA PRO A 61 8.73 9.17 9.99
C PRO A 61 9.38 7.79 10.18
N GLY A 62 10.67 7.77 10.45
CA GLY A 62 11.42 6.53 10.60
C GLY A 62 11.64 5.87 9.25
N MET A 63 11.20 4.63 9.11
CA MET A 63 11.30 3.92 7.84
C MET A 63 10.39 4.56 6.80
N SER A 64 10.96 5.01 5.68
CA SER A 64 10.18 5.55 4.56
C SER A 64 9.47 4.45 3.80
N GLY A 65 8.50 4.82 2.97
CA GLY A 65 7.85 3.86 2.08
C GLY A 65 8.80 3.24 1.07
N LEU A 66 9.85 3.96 0.66
CA LEU A 66 10.87 3.42 -0.23
C LEU A 66 11.72 2.35 0.47
N ASP A 67 12.09 2.58 1.72
CA ASP A 67 12.80 1.58 2.53
C ASP A 67 11.94 0.33 2.72
N LEU A 68 10.66 0.52 2.98
CA LEU A 68 9.71 -0.58 3.12
C LEU A 68 9.62 -1.38 1.82
N LEU A 69 9.48 -0.71 0.68
CA LEU A 69 9.42 -1.34 -0.63
C LEU A 69 10.67 -2.20 -0.88
N GLU A 70 11.85 -1.65 -0.60
CA GLU A 70 13.10 -2.38 -0.76
C GLU A 70 13.10 -3.66 0.08
N ARG A 71 12.69 -3.57 1.34
CA ARG A 71 12.63 -4.73 2.23
C ARG A 71 11.63 -5.78 1.76
N ILE A 72 10.48 -5.35 1.25
CA ILE A 72 9.47 -6.26 0.70
C ILE A 72 10.04 -7.02 -0.50
N LYS A 73 10.71 -6.30 -1.40
CA LYS A 73 11.26 -6.91 -2.62
C LYS A 73 12.47 -7.79 -2.36
N MET A 74 13.19 -7.57 -1.27
CA MET A 74 14.32 -8.41 -0.87
C MET A 74 13.90 -9.79 -0.35
N LYS A 75 12.67 -9.92 0.15
CA LYS A 75 12.14 -11.19 0.62
C LYS A 75 11.44 -11.92 -0.51
N ASN A 76 11.67 -13.23 -0.60
CA ASN A 76 10.95 -14.05 -1.57
C ASN A 76 9.57 -14.41 -1.03
N HIS A 77 8.57 -13.75 -1.55
CA HIS A 77 7.16 -14.06 -1.26
C HIS A 77 6.59 -14.88 -2.42
N THR A 78 5.78 -15.86 -2.11
CA THR A 78 5.15 -16.71 -3.14
C THR A 78 3.67 -16.84 -2.84
N PRO A 79 2.79 -16.23 -3.62
CA PRO A 79 3.07 -15.27 -4.70
C PRO A 79 3.56 -13.92 -4.16
N PRO A 80 4.32 -13.15 -4.94
CA PRO A 80 4.76 -11.82 -4.49
C PRO A 80 3.56 -10.87 -4.42
N PRO A 81 3.49 -10.00 -3.40
CA PRO A 81 2.43 -9.01 -3.35
C PRO A 81 2.64 -7.93 -4.40
N VAL A 82 1.54 -7.37 -4.89
CA VAL A 82 1.59 -6.15 -5.71
C VAL A 82 1.82 -4.98 -4.75
N VAL A 83 2.77 -4.12 -5.07
CA VAL A 83 3.08 -2.94 -4.24
C VAL A 83 2.82 -1.68 -5.06
N MET A 84 1.88 -0.86 -4.58
CA MET A 84 1.60 0.45 -5.16
C MET A 84 2.06 1.52 -4.17
N MET A 85 2.82 2.47 -4.67
CA MET A 85 3.33 3.57 -3.84
C MET A 85 2.42 4.79 -3.99
N ILE A 86 2.25 5.53 -2.91
CA ILE A 86 1.46 6.77 -2.88
C ILE A 86 2.40 7.90 -2.52
N THR A 87 2.42 8.94 -3.33
CA THR A 87 3.34 10.05 -3.17
C THR A 87 2.67 11.40 -3.40
N ALA A 88 3.36 12.48 -2.99
CA ALA A 88 2.91 13.82 -3.29
C ALA A 88 3.02 14.12 -4.79
N TYR A 89 2.09 14.92 -5.31
CA TYR A 89 2.11 15.35 -6.69
C TYR A 89 3.42 16.10 -7.00
N GLY A 90 4.03 15.76 -8.12
CA GLY A 90 5.24 16.45 -8.58
C GLY A 90 6.55 15.91 -8.00
N ASP A 91 6.52 14.89 -7.18
CA ASP A 91 7.73 14.30 -6.61
C ASP A 91 8.33 13.27 -7.56
N SER A 92 9.00 13.76 -8.60
CA SER A 92 9.56 12.92 -9.66
C SER A 92 10.74 12.06 -9.18
N ASP A 93 11.51 12.53 -8.21
CA ASP A 93 12.66 11.77 -7.68
C ASP A 93 12.19 10.52 -6.94
N ASN A 94 11.19 10.66 -6.10
CA ASN A 94 10.60 9.52 -5.39
C ASN A 94 9.89 8.55 -6.35
N TYR A 95 9.23 9.06 -7.38
CA TYR A 95 8.65 8.22 -8.42
C TYR A 95 9.72 7.36 -9.07
N LYS A 96 10.81 7.98 -9.52
CA LYS A 96 11.91 7.30 -10.19
C LYS A 96 12.53 6.22 -9.30
N ARG A 97 12.79 6.59 -8.03
CA ARG A 97 13.37 5.66 -7.06
C ARG A 97 12.45 4.47 -6.77
N ALA A 98 11.14 4.73 -6.64
CA ALA A 98 10.16 3.67 -6.42
C ALA A 98 10.14 2.68 -7.58
N MET A 99 10.17 3.18 -8.81
CA MET A 99 10.19 2.30 -9.99
C MET A 99 11.48 1.50 -10.07
N GLU A 100 12.62 2.09 -9.73
CA GLU A 100 13.91 1.38 -9.67
C GLU A 100 13.89 0.25 -8.64
N LEU A 101 13.19 0.46 -7.52
CA LEU A 101 13.06 -0.53 -6.44
C LEU A 101 12.00 -1.60 -6.73
N GLY A 102 11.29 -1.49 -7.84
CA GLY A 102 10.36 -2.52 -8.28
C GLY A 102 8.92 -2.31 -7.89
N ALA A 103 8.49 -1.07 -7.63
CA ALA A 103 7.06 -0.79 -7.41
C ALA A 103 6.26 -1.21 -8.64
N ASP A 104 5.10 -1.79 -8.40
CA ASP A 104 4.25 -2.27 -9.50
C ASP A 104 3.38 -1.16 -10.06
N ASP A 105 3.03 -0.18 -9.25
CA ASP A 105 2.23 0.95 -9.69
C ASP A 105 2.42 2.12 -8.73
N PHE A 106 1.77 3.23 -9.04
CA PHE A 106 2.03 4.50 -8.40
C PHE A 106 0.77 5.36 -8.40
N LEU A 107 0.48 5.99 -7.27
CA LEU A 107 -0.65 6.91 -7.12
C LEU A 107 -0.14 8.23 -6.56
N THR A 108 -0.74 9.33 -6.97
CA THR A 108 -0.43 10.65 -6.41
C THR A 108 -1.51 11.06 -5.41
N LYS A 109 -1.11 11.79 -4.37
CA LYS A 109 -2.06 12.36 -3.40
C LYS A 109 -2.71 13.63 -3.97
N PRO A 110 -3.98 13.87 -3.67
CA PRO A 110 -4.88 13.02 -2.89
C PRO A 110 -5.31 11.79 -3.69
N VAL A 111 -5.51 10.66 -2.99
CA VAL A 111 -5.88 9.40 -3.65
C VAL A 111 -7.23 9.56 -4.33
N ASP A 112 -7.27 9.24 -5.63
CA ASP A 112 -8.52 9.14 -6.38
C ASP A 112 -9.04 7.71 -6.21
N PHE A 113 -10.08 7.53 -5.40
CA PHE A 113 -10.60 6.21 -5.09
C PHE A 113 -11.25 5.52 -6.28
N THR A 114 -11.76 6.27 -7.24
CA THR A 114 -12.30 5.70 -8.48
C THR A 114 -11.18 5.03 -9.27
N VAL A 115 -10.06 5.73 -9.44
CA VAL A 115 -8.88 5.19 -10.13
C VAL A 115 -8.31 4.00 -9.36
N LEU A 116 -8.21 4.11 -8.04
CA LEU A 116 -7.69 3.00 -7.21
C LEU A 116 -8.56 1.75 -7.35
N LYS A 117 -9.87 1.89 -7.31
CA LYS A 117 -10.79 0.75 -7.45
C LYS A 117 -10.65 0.08 -8.81
N GLU A 118 -10.44 0.85 -9.88
CA GLU A 118 -10.20 0.29 -11.20
C GLU A 118 -8.88 -0.49 -11.26
N LYS A 119 -7.83 0.05 -10.65
CA LYS A 119 -6.54 -0.65 -10.56
C LYS A 119 -6.66 -1.97 -9.80
N ILE A 120 -7.40 -1.98 -8.70
CA ILE A 120 -7.63 -3.19 -7.91
C ILE A 120 -8.36 -4.25 -8.71
N LYS A 121 -9.32 -3.87 -9.54
CA LYS A 121 -10.06 -4.81 -10.38
C LYS A 121 -9.20 -5.53 -11.42
N THR A 122 -8.07 -4.97 -11.78
CA THR A 122 -7.16 -5.55 -12.78
C THR A 122 -6.09 -6.46 -12.18
N LEU A 123 -6.08 -6.60 -10.88
CA LEU A 123 -5.10 -7.46 -10.21
C LEU A 123 -5.42 -8.94 -10.33
#